data_b7e6e8fced04854aaabd85a139effacf
#
_entry.id   b7e6e8fced04854aaabd85a139effacf
#
_cell.length_a   1.000
_cell.length_b   1.000
_cell.length_c   1.000
_cell.angle_alpha   90.00
_cell.angle_beta   90.00
_cell.angle_gamma   90.00
#
_symmetry.space_group_name_H-M   'P 1'
#
loop_
_entity.id
_entity.type
_entity.pdbx_description
1 polymer ?
#
loop_
_entity_poly.entity_id
_entity_poly.type
_entity_poly.pdbx_seq_one_letter_code
_entity_poly.pdbx_strand_id
1 'polypeptide(L)'
;MVKNKILKRIVAGLSCIALSTTMLTSLPAFADDYVDEYQYYSTLDPNGEEYQEWKSNLASSAVSVPQNRMLKSILKNNTLIANDYIEFNTASNGHYTIGTIGGNPNSSTDDNKKMLFGHPGGGTSKTTIVVGESINEFTSSNVTYDADGSKSVSKASYDGVDVTQELSIIENSATGRDDVVKIKYIVKNDTEYAKQVGIRIMMDTMLGGNDAAPFRVNGSDVTTETVYSGSNIPQIWQAFDSATNPGVVAQGTFYKSGDRKPDKVQFTNWGNVTSTLWDYVTQPGRSNGDSAVSITWNKDTFTSGETREFVTYYGLSELEQNLIPPLALSVYADNKVSISNFNYDDINANVYLDNIGDGDATDVSIKITADNLEPKYGTSLTHNYSVIKPSKSYSIPLKFIVPTDSKHNSDINAKLDFELSYKVAKTGDTEVKRITKNITIPKLKRAVVVVPGIMGIDLAKTSNDESVWGSWIEQPSNFDDVKKIHNAFQSLKCDYYGNSNIELYPVNNLSLIHISEPTRLGMIS
;
A
#
# COMPACT_ATOMS: atom_id res chain seq x y z
N MET A 1 32.91 5.51 -13.29
CA MET A 1 32.72 6.42 -14.45
C MET A 1 31.58 5.98 -15.39
N VAL A 2 31.38 4.69 -15.59
CA VAL A 2 30.26 4.14 -16.41
C VAL A 2 28.91 4.32 -15.69
N LYS A 3 28.83 4.02 -14.39
CA LYS A 3 27.61 4.17 -13.56
C LYS A 3 26.98 5.57 -13.65
N ASN A 4 27.79 6.63 -13.60
CA ASN A 4 27.28 8.01 -13.69
C ASN A 4 26.77 8.43 -15.09
N LYS A 5 27.17 7.73 -16.15
CA LYS A 5 26.66 8.03 -17.51
C LYS A 5 25.29 7.40 -17.75
N ILE A 6 25.03 6.22 -17.18
CA ILE A 6 23.75 5.52 -17.29
C ILE A 6 22.67 6.28 -16.52
N LEU A 7 22.96 6.65 -15.26
CA LEU A 7 22.03 7.43 -14.44
C LEU A 7 21.62 8.77 -15.07
N LYS A 8 22.60 9.50 -15.68
CA LYS A 8 22.31 10.74 -16.41
C LYS A 8 21.45 10.53 -17.68
N ARG A 9 21.53 9.36 -18.32
CA ARG A 9 20.71 9.04 -19.49
C ARG A 9 19.27 8.66 -19.10
N ILE A 10 19.09 7.94 -18.01
CA ILE A 10 17.76 7.58 -17.48
C ILE A 10 17.00 8.84 -17.05
N VAL A 11 17.62 9.73 -16.30
CA VAL A 11 17.03 11.02 -15.89
C VAL A 11 16.72 11.92 -17.09
N ALA A 12 17.59 11.97 -18.11
CA ALA A 12 17.32 12.73 -19.33
C ALA A 12 16.19 12.12 -20.17
N GLY A 13 16.08 10.78 -20.22
CA GLY A 13 15.01 10.09 -20.93
C GLY A 13 13.62 10.33 -20.32
N LEU A 14 13.52 10.25 -19.01
CA LEU A 14 12.28 10.51 -18.26
C LEU A 14 11.83 11.98 -18.36
N SER A 15 12.77 12.92 -18.37
CA SER A 15 12.46 14.34 -18.55
C SER A 15 11.96 14.68 -19.95
N CYS A 16 12.35 13.93 -20.98
CA CYS A 16 11.89 14.13 -22.36
C CYS A 16 10.49 13.54 -22.61
N ILE A 17 10.08 12.49 -21.88
CA ILE A 17 8.76 11.87 -22.01
C ILE A 17 7.65 12.78 -21.48
N ALA A 18 7.95 13.65 -20.51
CA ALA A 18 7.01 14.61 -19.96
C ALA A 18 6.68 15.80 -20.90
N LEU A 19 7.38 15.96 -22.03
CA LEU A 19 7.29 17.14 -22.88
C LEU A 19 6.72 16.95 -24.29
N SER A 20 6.41 15.74 -24.74
CA SER A 20 5.77 15.58 -26.06
C SER A 20 4.93 14.31 -26.19
N THR A 21 3.66 14.46 -26.48
CA THR A 21 2.69 13.41 -26.86
C THR A 21 2.90 12.85 -28.28
N THR A 22 4.01 13.16 -28.94
CA THR A 22 4.22 12.85 -30.38
C THR A 22 5.45 11.99 -30.71
N MET A 23 6.18 11.43 -29.72
CA MET A 23 7.34 10.56 -30.02
C MET A 23 7.23 9.18 -29.33
N LEU A 24 6.25 8.40 -29.76
CA LEU A 24 6.07 7.02 -29.27
C LEU A 24 6.82 5.94 -30.09
N THR A 25 7.66 6.31 -31.04
CA THR A 25 8.32 5.36 -31.96
C THR A 25 9.78 5.03 -31.63
N SER A 26 10.35 5.58 -30.54
CA SER A 26 11.75 5.31 -30.13
C SER A 26 11.89 4.64 -28.75
N LEU A 27 10.84 4.05 -28.22
CA LEU A 27 10.78 3.44 -26.90
C LEU A 27 11.49 2.07 -26.72
N PRO A 28 11.73 1.21 -27.72
CA PRO A 28 12.27 -0.12 -27.49
C PRO A 28 13.67 -0.15 -26.86
N ALA A 29 14.56 0.74 -27.28
CA ALA A 29 15.96 0.72 -26.82
C ALA A 29 16.15 1.22 -25.37
N PHE A 30 15.24 2.07 -24.87
CA PHE A 30 15.29 2.54 -23.48
C PHE A 30 14.62 1.57 -22.50
N ALA A 31 13.64 0.80 -22.98
CA ALA A 31 12.96 -0.19 -22.17
C ALA A 31 13.85 -1.38 -21.85
N ASP A 32 14.67 -1.84 -22.81
CA ASP A 32 15.56 -2.98 -22.63
C ASP A 32 16.66 -2.66 -21.59
N ASP A 33 17.30 -1.48 -21.67
CA ASP A 33 18.32 -1.08 -20.70
C ASP A 33 17.75 -0.94 -19.27
N TYR A 34 16.50 -0.52 -19.15
CA TYR A 34 15.85 -0.36 -17.85
C TYR A 34 15.41 -1.72 -17.26
N VAL A 35 14.94 -2.63 -18.10
CA VAL A 35 14.58 -4.00 -17.69
C VAL A 35 15.80 -4.75 -17.18
N ASP A 36 16.96 -4.65 -17.86
CA ASP A 36 18.19 -5.30 -17.43
C ASP A 36 18.67 -4.75 -16.09
N GLU A 37 18.59 -3.44 -15.88
CA GLU A 37 18.95 -2.80 -14.61
C GLU A 37 18.00 -3.23 -13.50
N TYR A 38 16.69 -3.24 -13.74
CA TYR A 38 15.70 -3.70 -12.76
C TYR A 38 15.89 -5.18 -12.42
N GLN A 39 16.14 -6.04 -13.40
CA GLN A 39 16.44 -7.45 -13.17
C GLN A 39 17.66 -7.64 -12.27
N TYR A 40 18.74 -6.88 -12.51
CA TYR A 40 19.93 -6.93 -11.67
C TYR A 40 19.61 -6.54 -10.22
N TYR A 41 18.97 -5.38 -10.00
CA TYR A 41 18.68 -4.90 -8.65
C TYR A 41 17.62 -5.74 -7.94
N SER A 42 16.69 -6.38 -8.66
CA SER A 42 15.71 -7.30 -8.06
C SER A 42 16.31 -8.61 -7.54
N THR A 43 17.54 -8.93 -7.94
CA THR A 43 18.30 -10.10 -7.43
C THR A 43 19.10 -9.78 -6.16
N LEU A 44 19.22 -8.50 -5.79
CA LEU A 44 19.94 -8.08 -4.60
C LEU A 44 19.11 -8.25 -3.34
N ASP A 45 19.77 -8.27 -2.18
CA ASP A 45 19.08 -8.22 -0.90
C ASP A 45 18.25 -6.92 -0.81
N PRO A 46 16.91 -6.99 -0.65
CA PRO A 46 16.06 -5.81 -0.55
C PRO A 46 16.43 -4.86 0.61
N ASN A 47 17.16 -5.35 1.62
CA ASN A 47 17.68 -4.55 2.72
C ASN A 47 19.14 -4.12 2.48
N GLY A 48 19.75 -4.53 1.38
CA GLY A 48 21.11 -4.17 1.00
C GLY A 48 21.21 -2.71 0.56
N GLU A 49 22.36 -2.07 0.87
CA GLU A 49 22.60 -0.65 0.56
C GLU A 49 22.45 -0.34 -0.94
N GLU A 50 22.92 -1.23 -1.81
CA GLU A 50 22.85 -1.07 -3.27
C GLU A 50 21.40 -1.09 -3.80
N TYR A 51 20.53 -1.96 -3.27
CA TYR A 51 19.11 -2.01 -3.61
C TYR A 51 18.38 -0.76 -3.10
N GLN A 52 18.64 -0.32 -1.88
CA GLN A 52 18.03 0.87 -1.29
C GLN A 52 18.47 2.15 -2.01
N GLU A 53 19.73 2.25 -2.43
CA GLU A 53 20.23 3.38 -3.23
C GLU A 53 19.54 3.44 -4.59
N TRP A 54 19.44 2.31 -5.30
CA TRP A 54 18.72 2.21 -6.57
C TRP A 54 17.24 2.64 -6.41
N LYS A 55 16.56 2.14 -5.40
CA LYS A 55 15.15 2.44 -5.14
C LYS A 55 14.94 3.91 -4.76
N SER A 56 15.81 4.49 -3.94
CA SER A 56 15.76 5.90 -3.60
C SER A 56 15.92 6.79 -4.84
N ASN A 57 16.80 6.40 -5.75
CA ASN A 57 17.00 7.11 -7.03
C ASN A 57 15.79 6.96 -7.96
N LEU A 58 15.13 5.81 -7.96
CA LEU A 58 13.88 5.57 -8.69
C LEU A 58 12.74 6.47 -8.16
N ALA A 59 12.56 6.55 -6.85
CA ALA A 59 11.56 7.39 -6.20
C ALA A 59 11.81 8.89 -6.40
N SER A 60 13.07 9.32 -6.39
CA SER A 60 13.44 10.73 -6.60
C SER A 60 13.33 11.20 -8.04
N SER A 61 13.33 10.30 -9.02
CA SER A 61 13.17 10.59 -10.44
C SER A 61 11.70 10.62 -10.90
N ALA A 62 10.77 10.28 -10.02
CA ALA A 62 9.34 10.21 -10.31
C ALA A 62 8.68 11.59 -10.34
N VAL A 63 8.70 12.23 -11.47
CA VAL A 63 7.73 13.27 -11.85
C VAL A 63 6.40 12.56 -12.16
N SER A 64 5.31 13.06 -11.62
CA SER A 64 3.93 12.56 -11.62
C SER A 64 3.39 12.07 -12.98
N VAL A 65 3.82 10.91 -13.41
CA VAL A 65 3.18 10.13 -14.48
C VAL A 65 2.50 8.94 -13.80
N PRO A 66 1.38 8.41 -14.29
CA PRO A 66 0.75 7.23 -13.70
C PRO A 66 1.74 6.04 -13.79
N GLN A 67 2.58 5.90 -12.78
CA GLN A 67 3.65 4.89 -12.66
C GLN A 67 3.10 3.47 -12.77
N ASN A 68 1.87 3.25 -12.31
CA ASN A 68 1.21 1.96 -12.30
C ASN A 68 1.11 1.26 -13.67
N ARG A 69 0.96 2.01 -14.78
CA ARG A 69 0.88 1.39 -16.12
C ARG A 69 2.25 1.04 -16.69
N MET A 70 3.26 1.83 -16.37
CA MET A 70 4.60 1.64 -16.91
C MET A 70 5.35 0.53 -16.17
N LEU A 71 5.27 0.49 -14.83
CA LEU A 71 5.79 -0.60 -14.01
C LEU A 71 5.13 -1.94 -14.37
N LYS A 72 3.79 -2.00 -14.51
CA LYS A 72 3.09 -3.21 -14.98
C LYS A 72 3.57 -3.70 -16.34
N SER A 73 3.93 -2.81 -17.27
CA SER A 73 4.42 -3.20 -18.60
C SER A 73 5.88 -3.70 -18.57
N ILE A 74 6.72 -3.14 -17.72
CA ILE A 74 8.12 -3.53 -17.53
C ILE A 74 8.21 -4.87 -16.81
N LEU A 75 7.39 -5.07 -15.78
CA LEU A 75 7.31 -6.31 -15.00
C LEU A 75 6.69 -7.48 -15.76
N LYS A 76 6.07 -7.26 -16.92
CA LYS A 76 5.42 -8.29 -17.73
C LYS A 76 6.37 -9.43 -18.18
N ASN A 77 7.66 -9.20 -18.22
CA ASN A 77 8.67 -10.21 -18.55
C ASN A 77 9.28 -10.89 -17.34
N ASN A 78 8.93 -10.48 -16.12
CA ASN A 78 9.41 -11.05 -14.85
C ASN A 78 8.32 -11.86 -14.17
N THR A 79 8.72 -12.80 -13.34
CA THR A 79 7.84 -13.61 -12.50
C THR A 79 7.17 -12.81 -11.38
N LEU A 80 7.46 -11.51 -11.28
CA LEU A 80 7.01 -10.57 -10.25
C LEU A 80 5.82 -9.74 -10.74
N ILE A 81 4.74 -9.70 -9.96
CA ILE A 81 3.60 -8.83 -10.15
C ILE A 81 3.54 -7.85 -8.98
N ALA A 82 3.45 -6.55 -9.29
CA ALA A 82 3.60 -5.49 -8.31
C ALA A 82 2.70 -4.29 -8.59
N ASN A 83 2.43 -3.53 -7.53
CA ASN A 83 1.88 -2.17 -7.59
C ASN A 83 2.63 -1.27 -6.58
N ASP A 84 2.09 -0.10 -6.24
CA ASP A 84 2.74 0.84 -5.33
C ASP A 84 2.83 0.32 -3.88
N TYR A 85 2.05 -0.68 -3.50
CA TYR A 85 1.90 -1.16 -2.12
C TYR A 85 2.60 -2.49 -1.87
N ILE A 86 2.27 -3.48 -2.69
CA ILE A 86 2.74 -4.86 -2.52
C ILE A 86 3.19 -5.48 -3.83
N GLU A 87 3.93 -6.56 -3.71
CA GLU A 87 4.34 -7.39 -4.81
C GLU A 87 4.26 -8.87 -4.44
N PHE A 88 4.10 -9.72 -5.44
CA PHE A 88 4.28 -11.15 -5.27
C PHE A 88 5.07 -11.75 -6.43
N ASN A 89 5.82 -12.79 -6.13
CA ASN A 89 6.54 -13.58 -7.11
C ASN A 89 5.98 -14.99 -7.17
N THR A 90 5.85 -15.53 -8.39
CA THR A 90 5.52 -16.93 -8.62
C THR A 90 6.69 -17.61 -9.30
N ALA A 91 7.37 -18.51 -8.59
CA ALA A 91 8.48 -19.29 -9.12
C ALA A 91 8.01 -20.27 -10.20
N SER A 92 8.92 -20.73 -11.06
CA SER A 92 8.60 -21.62 -12.19
C SER A 92 7.91 -22.94 -11.77
N ASN A 93 8.09 -23.37 -10.53
CA ASN A 93 7.42 -24.54 -9.94
C ASN A 93 6.05 -24.22 -9.32
N GLY A 94 5.58 -22.97 -9.36
CA GLY A 94 4.32 -22.53 -8.78
C GLY A 94 4.38 -22.14 -7.30
N HIS A 95 5.54 -22.24 -6.64
CA HIS A 95 5.73 -21.65 -5.31
C HIS A 95 5.66 -20.12 -5.42
N TYR A 96 5.20 -19.48 -4.38
CA TYR A 96 5.04 -18.02 -4.39
C TYR A 96 5.56 -17.37 -3.11
N THR A 97 5.89 -16.09 -3.24
CA THR A 97 6.27 -15.22 -2.14
C THR A 97 5.55 -13.90 -2.24
N ILE A 98 5.37 -13.21 -1.12
CA ILE A 98 4.69 -11.92 -1.04
C ILE A 98 5.54 -10.98 -0.19
N GLY A 99 5.59 -9.71 -0.60
CA GLY A 99 6.27 -8.64 0.11
C GLY A 99 5.62 -7.28 -0.14
N THR A 100 6.14 -6.26 0.51
CA THR A 100 5.73 -4.87 0.31
C THR A 100 6.72 -4.15 -0.58
N ILE A 101 6.22 -3.17 -1.35
CA ILE A 101 7.04 -2.12 -2.00
C ILE A 101 6.96 -0.86 -1.14
N GLY A 102 5.97 0.00 -1.36
CA GLY A 102 5.74 1.21 -0.58
C GLY A 102 4.78 1.03 0.59
N GLY A 103 4.25 -0.18 0.79
CA GLY A 103 3.42 -0.50 1.95
C GLY A 103 2.27 0.47 2.20
N ASN A 104 2.12 0.87 3.45
CA ASN A 104 1.17 1.91 3.85
C ASN A 104 1.74 3.29 3.48
N PRO A 105 1.09 4.08 2.62
CA PRO A 105 1.61 5.37 2.16
C PRO A 105 1.82 6.40 3.29
N ASN A 106 1.26 6.14 4.47
CA ASN A 106 1.45 6.97 5.67
C ASN A 106 2.65 6.55 6.53
N SER A 107 3.38 5.51 6.15
CA SER A 107 4.50 4.97 6.90
C SER A 107 5.59 4.49 5.93
N SER A 108 6.83 4.63 6.30
CA SER A 108 7.96 4.02 5.59
C SER A 108 8.52 2.80 6.35
N THR A 109 7.93 2.44 7.49
CA THR A 109 8.43 1.31 8.29
C THR A 109 8.13 -0.03 7.68
N ASP A 110 7.10 -0.10 6.83
CA ASP A 110 6.67 -1.28 6.09
C ASP A 110 7.09 -1.29 4.62
N ASP A 111 7.89 -0.32 4.19
CA ASP A 111 8.49 -0.32 2.84
C ASP A 111 9.47 -1.48 2.69
N ASN A 112 9.42 -2.18 1.55
CA ASN A 112 10.35 -3.26 1.17
C ASN A 112 10.48 -4.36 2.21
N LYS A 113 9.38 -4.80 2.78
CA LYS A 113 9.38 -5.87 3.79
C LYS A 113 8.93 -7.19 3.19
N LYS A 114 9.56 -8.27 3.63
CA LYS A 114 9.06 -9.62 3.40
C LYS A 114 7.77 -9.81 4.19
N MET A 115 6.81 -10.49 3.59
CA MET A 115 5.60 -10.96 4.26
C MET A 115 5.55 -12.49 4.28
N LEU A 116 6.19 -13.15 3.31
CA LEU A 116 6.48 -14.59 3.31
C LEU A 116 7.98 -14.81 3.20
N PHE A 117 8.46 -15.93 3.77
CA PHE A 117 9.86 -16.32 3.73
C PHE A 117 10.37 -16.44 2.28
N GLY A 118 11.61 -16.02 2.06
CA GLY A 118 12.28 -16.11 0.77
C GLY A 118 11.90 -15.04 -0.25
N HIS A 119 10.97 -14.12 0.06
CA HIS A 119 10.62 -13.04 -0.86
C HIS A 119 11.83 -12.11 -1.14
N PRO A 120 12.02 -11.66 -2.42
CA PRO A 120 11.24 -11.94 -3.64
C PRO A 120 11.64 -13.24 -4.37
N GLY A 121 12.65 -13.95 -3.89
CA GLY A 121 13.21 -15.14 -4.52
C GLY A 121 12.47 -16.45 -4.21
N GLY A 122 13.21 -17.46 -3.82
CA GLY A 122 12.68 -18.80 -3.58
C GLY A 122 11.90 -18.93 -2.27
N GLY A 123 10.58 -19.05 -2.36
CA GLY A 123 9.71 -19.27 -1.20
C GLY A 123 9.60 -20.72 -0.79
N THR A 124 9.36 -20.93 0.49
CA THR A 124 9.10 -22.23 1.14
C THR A 124 7.62 -22.48 1.42
N SER A 125 6.76 -21.47 1.16
CA SER A 125 5.30 -21.65 1.14
C SER A 125 4.90 -22.64 0.07
N LYS A 126 4.04 -23.62 0.41
CA LYS A 126 3.67 -24.70 -0.50
C LYS A 126 2.23 -25.17 -0.30
N THR A 127 1.69 -25.78 -1.34
CA THR A 127 0.35 -26.36 -1.33
C THR A 127 0.42 -27.84 -1.56
N THR A 128 -0.39 -28.59 -0.84
CA THR A 128 -0.52 -30.03 -0.96
C THR A 128 -1.89 -30.36 -1.55
N ILE A 129 -1.90 -31.23 -2.55
CA ILE A 129 -3.10 -31.80 -3.17
C ILE A 129 -3.16 -33.28 -2.85
N VAL A 130 -4.26 -33.73 -2.29
CA VAL A 130 -4.50 -35.13 -2.03
C VAL A 130 -5.58 -35.67 -2.95
N VAL A 131 -5.30 -36.74 -3.66
CA VAL A 131 -6.25 -37.44 -4.53
C VAL A 131 -6.30 -38.90 -4.12
N GLY A 132 -7.43 -39.36 -3.55
CA GLY A 132 -7.52 -40.66 -2.92
C GLY A 132 -6.52 -40.80 -1.77
N GLU A 133 -5.54 -41.70 -1.93
CA GLU A 133 -4.43 -41.89 -0.98
C GLU A 133 -3.11 -41.21 -1.44
N SER A 134 -3.07 -40.71 -2.66
CA SER A 134 -1.89 -40.00 -3.19
C SER A 134 -1.79 -38.58 -2.60
N ILE A 135 -0.65 -38.29 -1.97
CA ILE A 135 -0.34 -37.00 -1.39
C ILE A 135 0.74 -36.32 -2.25
N ASN A 136 0.42 -35.20 -2.85
CA ASN A 136 1.28 -34.52 -3.81
C ASN A 136 1.53 -33.05 -3.37
N GLU A 137 2.79 -32.63 -3.39
CA GLU A 137 3.09 -31.21 -3.34
C GLU A 137 2.72 -30.59 -4.70
N PHE A 138 1.97 -29.47 -4.68
CA PHE A 138 1.64 -28.74 -5.91
C PHE A 138 2.92 -28.20 -6.54
N THR A 139 3.26 -28.72 -7.71
CA THR A 139 4.37 -28.25 -8.51
C THR A 139 3.92 -28.10 -9.96
N SER A 140 4.07 -26.88 -10.49
CA SER A 140 3.81 -26.58 -11.89
C SER A 140 5.09 -26.72 -12.72
N SER A 141 4.94 -27.12 -13.97
CA SER A 141 6.05 -27.09 -14.95
C SER A 141 6.14 -25.77 -15.71
N ASN A 142 5.14 -24.93 -15.59
CA ASN A 142 5.05 -23.65 -16.29
C ASN A 142 4.14 -22.67 -15.54
N VAL A 143 4.59 -21.42 -15.43
CA VAL A 143 3.81 -20.29 -14.94
C VAL A 143 3.51 -19.36 -16.10
N THR A 144 2.26 -19.01 -16.28
CA THR A 144 1.81 -18.06 -17.28
C THR A 144 1.20 -16.83 -16.62
N TYR A 145 1.21 -15.72 -17.34
CA TYR A 145 0.64 -14.45 -16.90
C TYR A 145 -0.50 -14.08 -17.84
N ASP A 146 -1.54 -13.46 -17.32
CA ASP A 146 -2.61 -12.94 -18.17
C ASP A 146 -2.12 -11.76 -19.04
N ALA A 147 -2.95 -11.37 -20.02
CA ALA A 147 -2.52 -10.42 -21.05
C ALA A 147 -2.14 -9.03 -20.53
N ASP A 148 -2.69 -8.62 -19.40
CA ASP A 148 -2.39 -7.34 -18.73
C ASP A 148 -1.35 -7.46 -17.61
N GLY A 149 -0.86 -8.68 -17.33
CA GLY A 149 0.12 -8.95 -16.29
C GLY A 149 -0.40 -8.75 -14.87
N SER A 150 -1.72 -8.82 -14.64
CA SER A 150 -2.33 -8.62 -13.32
C SER A 150 -2.44 -9.92 -12.51
N LYS A 151 -2.27 -11.07 -13.15
CA LYS A 151 -2.45 -12.38 -12.56
C LYS A 151 -1.41 -13.39 -13.04
N SER A 152 -0.90 -14.22 -12.14
CA SER A 152 -0.13 -15.43 -12.48
C SER A 152 -1.00 -16.67 -12.42
N VAL A 153 -0.74 -17.62 -13.31
CA VAL A 153 -1.46 -18.88 -13.43
C VAL A 153 -0.47 -20.03 -13.54
N SER A 154 -0.57 -20.98 -12.62
CA SER A 154 0.21 -22.22 -12.58
C SER A 154 -0.73 -23.41 -12.67
N LYS A 155 -0.35 -24.48 -13.38
CA LYS A 155 -1.18 -25.66 -13.56
C LYS A 155 -0.41 -26.95 -13.28
N ALA A 156 -1.12 -27.91 -12.69
CA ALA A 156 -0.65 -29.27 -12.49
C ALA A 156 -1.82 -30.24 -12.59
N SER A 157 -1.54 -31.54 -12.75
CA SER A 157 -2.55 -32.59 -12.76
C SER A 157 -2.05 -33.80 -11.94
N TYR A 158 -2.92 -34.39 -11.13
CA TYR A 158 -2.64 -35.53 -10.26
C TYR A 158 -3.77 -36.54 -10.38
N ASP A 159 -3.48 -37.73 -10.87
CA ASP A 159 -4.46 -38.83 -11.02
C ASP A 159 -5.76 -38.43 -11.74
N GLY A 160 -5.65 -37.53 -12.77
CA GLY A 160 -6.77 -36.99 -13.52
C GLY A 160 -7.56 -35.88 -12.79
N VAL A 161 -7.02 -35.35 -11.73
CA VAL A 161 -7.52 -34.13 -11.10
C VAL A 161 -6.64 -32.96 -11.52
N ASP A 162 -7.22 -32.02 -12.25
CA ASP A 162 -6.55 -30.81 -12.72
C ASP A 162 -6.62 -29.74 -11.65
N VAL A 163 -5.48 -29.11 -11.39
CA VAL A 163 -5.32 -28.04 -10.41
C VAL A 163 -4.74 -26.80 -11.08
N THR A 164 -5.47 -25.71 -10.99
CA THR A 164 -5.01 -24.39 -11.45
C THR A 164 -4.85 -23.48 -10.22
N GLN A 165 -3.64 -22.97 -10.00
CA GLN A 165 -3.37 -21.91 -9.05
C GLN A 165 -3.46 -20.57 -9.77
N GLU A 166 -4.18 -19.61 -9.20
CA GLU A 166 -4.23 -18.21 -9.64
C GLU A 166 -3.86 -17.29 -8.49
N LEU A 167 -2.90 -16.40 -8.72
CA LEU A 167 -2.57 -15.32 -7.79
C LEU A 167 -2.81 -13.97 -8.46
N SER A 168 -3.45 -13.05 -7.74
CA SER A 168 -3.72 -11.69 -8.22
C SER A 168 -3.75 -10.70 -7.07
N ILE A 169 -3.33 -9.46 -7.32
CA ILE A 169 -3.52 -8.37 -6.37
C ILE A 169 -4.94 -7.85 -6.50
N ILE A 170 -5.61 -7.65 -5.38
CA ILE A 170 -6.98 -7.16 -5.30
C ILE A 170 -7.12 -6.08 -4.24
N GLU A 171 -8.23 -5.33 -4.31
CA GLU A 171 -8.59 -4.35 -3.29
C GLU A 171 -8.82 -5.02 -1.93
N ASN A 172 -8.25 -4.42 -0.90
CA ASN A 172 -8.45 -4.76 0.49
C ASN A 172 -9.60 -3.91 1.06
N SER A 173 -10.66 -4.55 1.51
CA SER A 173 -11.82 -3.86 2.10
C SER A 173 -11.47 -3.09 3.38
N ALA A 174 -10.35 -3.41 4.03
CA ALA A 174 -9.91 -2.73 5.25
C ALA A 174 -9.06 -1.48 4.99
N THR A 175 -8.43 -1.35 3.83
CA THR A 175 -7.55 -0.23 3.48
C THR A 175 -8.03 0.58 2.28
N GLY A 176 -8.90 -0.01 1.44
CA GLY A 176 -9.34 0.57 0.17
C GLY A 176 -8.24 0.64 -0.88
N ARG A 177 -7.15 -0.10 -0.68
CA ARG A 177 -6.00 -0.18 -1.58
C ARG A 177 -5.89 -1.57 -2.18
N ASP A 178 -5.25 -1.68 -3.32
CA ASP A 178 -4.88 -2.97 -3.92
C ASP A 178 -3.64 -3.52 -3.18
N ASP A 179 -3.79 -3.93 -1.92
CA ASP A 179 -2.71 -4.36 -1.05
C ASP A 179 -2.92 -5.78 -0.46
N VAL A 180 -3.74 -6.59 -1.13
CA VAL A 180 -3.97 -8.00 -0.80
C VAL A 180 -3.74 -8.88 -2.01
N VAL A 181 -3.04 -9.99 -1.82
CA VAL A 181 -2.93 -11.08 -2.80
C VAL A 181 -4.06 -12.09 -2.55
N LYS A 182 -4.90 -12.29 -3.56
CA LYS A 182 -5.85 -13.39 -3.63
C LYS A 182 -5.14 -14.64 -4.10
N ILE A 183 -5.17 -15.70 -3.30
CA ILE A 183 -4.58 -17.02 -3.58
C ILE A 183 -5.73 -17.97 -3.85
N LYS A 184 -5.92 -18.36 -5.12
CA LYS A 184 -7.03 -19.22 -5.53
C LYS A 184 -6.53 -20.48 -6.19
N TYR A 185 -7.12 -21.62 -5.80
CA TYR A 185 -6.96 -22.90 -6.45
C TYR A 185 -8.29 -23.35 -7.03
N ILE A 186 -8.30 -23.66 -8.32
CA ILE A 186 -9.42 -24.25 -9.05
C ILE A 186 -9.06 -25.72 -9.26
N VAL A 187 -9.85 -26.61 -8.67
CA VAL A 187 -9.63 -28.05 -8.71
C VAL A 187 -10.77 -28.72 -9.45
N LYS A 188 -10.44 -29.44 -10.52
CA LYS A 188 -11.40 -30.13 -11.37
C LYS A 188 -11.10 -31.61 -11.43
N ASN A 189 -12.08 -32.45 -11.16
CA ASN A 189 -11.99 -33.87 -11.45
C ASN A 189 -12.29 -34.11 -12.94
N ASP A 190 -11.26 -34.33 -13.75
CA ASP A 190 -11.40 -34.54 -15.20
C ASP A 190 -11.51 -36.05 -15.56
N THR A 191 -11.83 -36.90 -14.59
CA THR A 191 -12.05 -38.32 -14.80
C THR A 191 -13.52 -38.68 -14.89
N GLU A 192 -13.81 -39.87 -15.40
CA GLU A 192 -15.18 -40.41 -15.47
C GLU A 192 -15.71 -40.91 -14.10
N TYR A 193 -14.86 -40.98 -13.07
CA TYR A 193 -15.19 -41.53 -11.75
C TYR A 193 -15.10 -40.45 -10.68
N ALA A 194 -15.84 -40.65 -9.59
CA ALA A 194 -15.71 -39.82 -8.40
C ALA A 194 -14.33 -39.97 -7.75
N LYS A 195 -13.74 -38.86 -7.31
CA LYS A 195 -12.45 -38.83 -6.62
C LYS A 195 -12.61 -38.20 -5.22
N GLN A 196 -11.85 -38.67 -4.25
CA GLN A 196 -11.67 -38.01 -2.96
C GLN A 196 -10.53 -37.01 -3.08
N VAL A 197 -10.82 -35.71 -2.96
CA VAL A 197 -9.83 -34.64 -3.16
C VAL A 197 -9.79 -33.71 -1.96
N GLY A 198 -8.59 -33.43 -1.48
CA GLY A 198 -8.33 -32.45 -0.41
C GLY A 198 -7.20 -31.50 -0.80
N ILE A 199 -7.20 -30.31 -0.21
CA ILE A 199 -6.17 -29.30 -0.43
C ILE A 199 -5.70 -28.71 0.90
N ARG A 200 -4.39 -28.51 1.05
CA ARG A 200 -3.76 -27.80 2.16
C ARG A 200 -2.81 -26.72 1.62
N ILE A 201 -3.08 -25.46 1.95
CA ILE A 201 -2.18 -24.35 1.68
C ILE A 201 -1.36 -24.11 2.95
N MET A 202 -0.03 -24.06 2.84
CA MET A 202 0.88 -23.72 3.92
C MET A 202 1.67 -22.48 3.54
N MET A 203 1.55 -21.44 4.35
CA MET A 203 2.29 -20.19 4.23
C MET A 203 3.37 -20.12 5.30
N ASP A 204 4.60 -19.93 4.86
CA ASP A 204 5.77 -19.71 5.69
C ASP A 204 5.90 -18.20 5.92
N THR A 205 5.49 -17.74 7.10
CA THR A 205 5.35 -16.32 7.39
C THR A 205 6.66 -15.73 7.91
N MET A 206 7.12 -14.67 7.26
CA MET A 206 8.26 -13.88 7.71
C MET A 206 7.94 -12.39 7.50
N LEU A 207 7.80 -11.64 8.59
CA LEU A 207 7.51 -10.21 8.48
C LEU A 207 8.77 -9.37 8.69
N GLY A 208 9.13 -8.62 7.64
CA GLY A 208 10.41 -7.90 7.63
C GLY A 208 11.58 -8.87 7.80
N GLY A 209 12.30 -8.74 8.90
CA GLY A 209 13.39 -9.65 9.28
C GLY A 209 12.99 -10.71 10.32
N ASN A 210 11.73 -10.76 10.76
CA ASN A 210 11.28 -11.67 11.82
C ASN A 210 10.64 -12.95 11.27
N ASP A 211 11.36 -14.04 11.34
CA ASP A 211 10.93 -15.39 10.94
C ASP A 211 10.01 -16.06 11.99
N ALA A 212 10.03 -15.54 13.21
CA ALA A 212 9.14 -15.92 14.30
C ALA A 212 7.97 -14.91 14.45
N ALA A 213 7.39 -14.46 13.33
CA ALA A 213 6.35 -13.46 13.32
C ALA A 213 5.17 -13.84 14.24
N PRO A 214 4.87 -13.04 15.29
CA PRO A 214 3.77 -13.34 16.18
C PRO A 214 2.43 -13.16 15.48
N PHE A 215 1.46 -14.01 15.85
CA PHE A 215 0.11 -13.96 15.30
C PHE A 215 -0.88 -13.34 16.29
N ARG A 216 -1.96 -12.77 15.75
CA ARG A 216 -3.13 -12.32 16.51
C ARG A 216 -4.41 -12.78 15.85
N VAL A 217 -5.30 -13.36 16.66
CA VAL A 217 -6.61 -13.87 16.24
C VAL A 217 -7.67 -13.34 17.19
N ASN A 218 -8.72 -12.72 16.68
CA ASN A 218 -9.81 -12.16 17.47
C ASN A 218 -9.31 -11.26 18.61
N GLY A 219 -8.25 -10.48 18.35
CA GLY A 219 -7.65 -9.56 19.33
C GLY A 219 -6.71 -10.21 20.36
N SER A 220 -6.53 -11.53 20.32
CA SER A 220 -5.64 -12.30 21.23
C SER A 220 -4.39 -12.77 20.52
N ASP A 221 -3.24 -12.64 21.18
CA ASP A 221 -1.97 -13.09 20.63
C ASP A 221 -1.90 -14.62 20.63
N VAL A 222 -1.39 -15.21 19.54
CA VAL A 222 -1.19 -16.63 19.34
C VAL A 222 0.31 -16.89 19.23
N THR A 223 0.94 -17.25 20.34
CA THR A 223 2.40 -17.46 20.45
C THR A 223 2.81 -18.93 20.48
N THR A 224 1.84 -19.82 20.57
CA THR A 224 2.05 -21.29 20.57
C THR A 224 1.20 -21.94 19.50
N GLU A 225 1.56 -23.16 19.13
CA GLU A 225 0.78 -23.94 18.15
C GLU A 225 -0.70 -24.01 18.54
N THR A 226 -1.55 -23.53 17.64
CA THR A 226 -2.99 -23.44 17.86
C THR A 226 -3.75 -23.91 16.63
N VAL A 227 -4.82 -24.67 16.84
CA VAL A 227 -5.72 -25.15 15.78
C VAL A 227 -7.13 -24.62 15.97
N TYR A 228 -7.74 -24.19 14.87
CA TYR A 228 -9.15 -23.85 14.79
C TYR A 228 -9.83 -24.76 13.76
N SER A 229 -11.04 -25.23 14.07
CA SER A 229 -11.82 -26.10 13.17
C SER A 229 -13.31 -25.82 13.27
N GLY A 230 -14.05 -26.19 12.24
CA GLY A 230 -15.51 -26.05 12.17
C GLY A 230 -15.98 -24.59 12.33
N SER A 231 -16.91 -24.35 13.26
CA SER A 231 -17.46 -23.02 13.53
C SER A 231 -16.44 -22.05 14.16
N ASN A 232 -15.40 -22.57 14.81
CA ASN A 232 -14.42 -21.76 15.54
C ASN A 232 -13.31 -21.16 14.64
N ILE A 233 -13.31 -21.49 13.33
CA ILE A 233 -12.34 -20.90 12.40
C ILE A 233 -12.60 -19.40 12.30
N PRO A 234 -11.63 -18.54 12.65
CA PRO A 234 -11.76 -17.10 12.51
C PRO A 234 -11.82 -16.73 11.02
N GLN A 235 -12.41 -15.61 10.70
CA GLN A 235 -12.39 -15.11 9.32
C GLN A 235 -11.05 -14.43 9.01
N ILE A 236 -10.52 -13.68 9.98
CA ILE A 236 -9.33 -12.83 9.83
C ILE A 236 -8.30 -13.18 10.91
N TRP A 237 -7.04 -13.05 10.55
CA TRP A 237 -5.89 -13.13 11.45
C TRP A 237 -4.83 -12.11 11.05
N GLN A 238 -3.95 -11.75 11.96
CA GLN A 238 -2.83 -10.83 11.71
C GLN A 238 -1.50 -11.48 12.07
N ALA A 239 -0.44 -11.04 11.39
CA ALA A 239 0.94 -11.32 11.74
C ALA A 239 1.72 -9.99 11.83
N PHE A 240 2.75 -9.96 12.69
CA PHE A 240 3.51 -8.76 13.01
C PHE A 240 5.01 -9.03 12.91
N ASP A 241 5.80 -8.05 12.50
CA ASP A 241 7.25 -8.11 12.70
C ASP A 241 7.63 -7.92 14.17
N SER A 242 6.80 -7.20 14.93
CA SER A 242 6.90 -7.02 16.36
C SER A 242 5.52 -6.90 17.00
N ALA A 243 5.24 -7.67 18.04
CA ALA A 243 3.95 -7.62 18.73
C ALA A 243 3.72 -6.30 19.50
N THR A 244 4.79 -5.63 19.93
CA THR A 244 4.73 -4.44 20.79
C THR A 244 4.96 -3.12 20.06
N ASN A 245 5.73 -3.15 18.99
CA ASN A 245 6.02 -1.97 18.17
C ASN A 245 6.12 -2.40 16.70
N PRO A 246 4.98 -2.70 16.06
CA PRO A 246 4.98 -3.21 14.71
C PRO A 246 5.44 -2.15 13.70
N GLY A 247 6.39 -2.51 12.84
CA GLY A 247 6.80 -1.75 11.66
C GLY A 247 6.03 -2.19 10.43
N VAL A 248 5.70 -3.49 10.33
CA VAL A 248 4.85 -4.05 9.28
C VAL A 248 3.82 -4.99 9.90
N VAL A 249 2.58 -4.89 9.43
CA VAL A 249 1.47 -5.78 9.82
C VAL A 249 0.88 -6.42 8.58
N ALA A 250 0.81 -7.74 8.59
CA ALA A 250 0.10 -8.51 7.58
C ALA A 250 -1.27 -8.94 8.09
N GLN A 251 -2.23 -9.04 7.16
CA GLN A 251 -3.54 -9.61 7.40
C GLN A 251 -3.77 -10.80 6.49
N GLY A 252 -4.16 -11.92 7.09
CA GLY A 252 -4.72 -13.05 6.37
C GLY A 252 -6.23 -13.10 6.54
N THR A 253 -6.93 -13.46 5.46
CA THR A 253 -8.37 -13.72 5.47
C THR A 253 -8.58 -15.13 4.94
N PHE A 254 -9.08 -16.02 5.78
CA PHE A 254 -9.22 -17.43 5.42
C PHE A 254 -10.33 -17.66 4.39
N TYR A 255 -11.40 -16.87 4.44
CA TYR A 255 -12.52 -16.91 3.50
C TYR A 255 -13.32 -15.59 3.54
N LYS A 256 -13.92 -15.22 2.43
CA LYS A 256 -14.89 -14.12 2.31
C LYS A 256 -16.29 -14.68 2.01
N SER A 257 -17.31 -13.82 1.95
CA SER A 257 -18.66 -14.21 1.55
C SER A 257 -18.67 -14.85 0.16
N GLY A 258 -19.20 -16.07 0.07
CA GLY A 258 -19.23 -16.87 -1.16
C GLY A 258 -18.05 -17.82 -1.33
N ASP A 259 -16.97 -17.68 -0.56
CA ASP A 259 -15.87 -18.64 -0.59
C ASP A 259 -16.21 -19.90 0.22
N ARG A 260 -15.57 -21.03 -0.16
CA ARG A 260 -15.62 -22.25 0.64
C ARG A 260 -14.79 -22.07 1.90
N LYS A 261 -15.43 -22.11 3.06
CA LYS A 261 -14.77 -22.06 4.37
C LYS A 261 -13.82 -23.26 4.51
N PRO A 262 -12.57 -23.09 5.01
CA PRO A 262 -11.70 -24.21 5.33
C PRO A 262 -12.28 -25.06 6.47
N ASP A 263 -11.85 -26.31 6.55
CA ASP A 263 -12.25 -27.24 7.62
C ASP A 263 -11.34 -27.16 8.84
N LYS A 264 -10.07 -26.77 8.63
CA LYS A 264 -9.05 -26.64 9.67
C LYS A 264 -8.04 -25.56 9.32
N VAL A 265 -7.66 -24.74 10.29
CA VAL A 265 -6.55 -23.80 10.18
C VAL A 265 -5.62 -23.97 11.38
N GLN A 266 -4.32 -23.86 11.17
CA GLN A 266 -3.30 -24.06 12.19
C GLN A 266 -2.30 -22.93 12.13
N PHE A 267 -2.02 -22.32 13.29
CA PHE A 267 -0.88 -21.45 13.52
C PHE A 267 0.19 -22.31 14.18
N THR A 268 1.37 -22.41 13.58
CA THR A 268 2.34 -23.43 13.93
C THR A 268 3.76 -22.97 13.59
N ASN A 269 4.73 -23.86 13.81
CA ASN A 269 6.11 -23.70 13.38
C ASN A 269 6.30 -24.36 12.00
N TRP A 270 7.02 -23.68 11.09
CA TRP A 270 7.26 -24.17 9.73
C TRP A 270 7.96 -25.53 9.72
N GLY A 271 9.06 -25.68 10.46
CA GLY A 271 9.79 -26.95 10.54
C GLY A 271 8.93 -28.12 11.02
N ASN A 272 7.94 -27.86 11.89
CA ASN A 272 7.02 -28.87 12.37
C ASN A 272 5.97 -29.24 11.33
N VAL A 273 5.27 -28.25 10.77
CA VAL A 273 4.15 -28.49 9.84
C VAL A 273 4.61 -29.07 8.51
N THR A 274 5.86 -28.81 8.10
CA THR A 274 6.46 -29.39 6.89
C THR A 274 6.92 -30.82 7.07
N SER A 275 7.00 -31.35 8.31
CA SER A 275 7.36 -32.74 8.57
C SER A 275 6.37 -33.74 7.98
N THR A 276 5.13 -33.29 7.71
CA THR A 276 4.12 -34.07 6.96
C THR A 276 3.51 -33.19 5.86
N LEU A 277 3.26 -33.76 4.69
CA LEU A 277 2.63 -33.03 3.60
C LEU A 277 1.13 -32.81 3.82
N TRP A 278 0.45 -33.62 4.62
CA TRP A 278 -1.00 -33.54 4.77
C TRP A 278 -1.46 -33.37 6.21
N ASP A 279 -1.26 -34.33 7.06
CA ASP A 279 -2.00 -34.47 8.32
C ASP A 279 -1.13 -34.13 9.54
N TYR A 280 -0.73 -32.87 9.64
CA TYR A 280 0.00 -32.40 10.81
C TYR A 280 -0.93 -32.25 12.01
N VAL A 281 -0.51 -32.85 13.14
CA VAL A 281 -1.20 -32.74 14.43
C VAL A 281 -0.51 -31.65 15.25
N THR A 282 -1.24 -30.57 15.51
CA THR A 282 -0.81 -29.44 16.34
C THR A 282 -0.50 -29.88 17.75
N GLN A 283 0.59 -29.41 18.32
CA GLN A 283 1.01 -29.72 19.71
C GLN A 283 0.80 -28.51 20.61
N PRO A 284 -0.27 -28.47 21.42
CA PRO A 284 -0.57 -27.33 22.29
C PRO A 284 0.62 -26.97 23.21
N GLY A 285 0.89 -25.66 23.34
CA GLY A 285 1.99 -25.15 24.17
C GLY A 285 3.36 -25.14 23.49
N ARG A 286 3.51 -25.72 22.29
CA ARG A 286 4.74 -25.63 21.52
C ARG A 286 4.87 -24.25 20.90
N SER A 287 6.08 -23.66 20.94
CA SER A 287 6.34 -22.34 20.37
C SER A 287 6.16 -22.29 18.85
N ASN A 288 5.61 -21.18 18.35
CA ASN A 288 5.52 -20.85 16.93
C ASN A 288 6.81 -20.27 16.34
N GLY A 289 7.93 -20.24 17.04
CA GLY A 289 9.21 -19.74 16.52
C GLY A 289 9.51 -20.35 15.15
N ASP A 290 9.82 -19.59 14.10
CA ASP A 290 9.75 -19.99 12.69
C ASP A 290 8.28 -20.22 12.28
N SER A 291 7.57 -19.10 12.09
CA SER A 291 6.10 -19.08 12.09
C SER A 291 5.49 -19.49 10.76
N ALA A 292 4.44 -20.31 10.81
CA ALA A 292 3.69 -20.74 9.63
C ALA A 292 2.19 -20.83 9.88
N VAL A 293 1.41 -20.65 8.81
CA VAL A 293 -0.04 -20.85 8.79
C VAL A 293 -0.40 -21.96 7.81
N SER A 294 -1.15 -22.96 8.29
CA SER A 294 -1.66 -24.07 7.46
C SER A 294 -3.19 -23.99 7.36
N ILE A 295 -3.71 -24.03 6.15
CA ILE A 295 -5.13 -23.90 5.81
C ILE A 295 -5.54 -25.16 5.08
N THR A 296 -6.49 -25.94 5.63
CA THR A 296 -6.86 -27.25 5.09
C THR A 296 -8.35 -27.31 4.77
N TRP A 297 -8.66 -27.74 3.56
CA TRP A 297 -9.97 -28.28 3.18
C TRP A 297 -9.82 -29.78 3.06
N ASN A 298 -10.55 -30.51 3.90
CA ASN A 298 -10.45 -31.97 4.01
C ASN A 298 -10.84 -32.66 2.70
N LYS A 299 -10.45 -33.95 2.59
CA LYS A 299 -10.88 -34.79 1.48
C LYS A 299 -12.41 -34.82 1.41
N ASP A 300 -12.93 -34.55 0.23
CA ASP A 300 -14.36 -34.59 -0.08
C ASP A 300 -14.55 -35.19 -1.48
N THR A 301 -15.73 -35.71 -1.74
CA THR A 301 -16.06 -36.36 -3.01
C THR A 301 -16.27 -35.35 -4.12
N PHE A 302 -15.47 -35.42 -5.17
CA PHE A 302 -15.65 -34.72 -6.43
C PHE A 302 -16.24 -35.70 -7.45
N THR A 303 -17.44 -35.44 -7.95
CA THR A 303 -18.04 -36.21 -9.03
C THR A 303 -17.30 -35.98 -10.34
N SER A 304 -17.57 -36.80 -11.36
CA SER A 304 -16.98 -36.62 -12.71
C SER A 304 -17.27 -35.23 -13.25
N GLY A 305 -16.23 -34.53 -13.72
CA GLY A 305 -16.30 -33.18 -14.27
C GLY A 305 -16.53 -32.04 -13.25
N GLU A 306 -16.68 -32.37 -11.96
CA GLU A 306 -16.91 -31.37 -10.93
C GLU A 306 -15.70 -30.47 -10.71
N THR A 307 -15.97 -29.17 -10.56
CA THR A 307 -14.97 -28.14 -10.30
C THR A 307 -15.31 -27.42 -9.01
N ARG A 308 -14.32 -27.20 -8.15
CA ARG A 308 -14.43 -26.39 -6.93
C ARG A 308 -13.30 -25.39 -6.80
N GLU A 309 -13.60 -24.27 -6.16
CA GLU A 309 -12.63 -23.21 -5.87
C GLU A 309 -12.28 -23.21 -4.38
N PHE A 310 -11.01 -23.00 -4.08
CA PHE A 310 -10.45 -22.87 -2.74
C PHE A 310 -9.68 -21.56 -2.70
N VAL A 311 -10.08 -20.64 -1.85
CA VAL A 311 -9.58 -19.26 -1.86
C VAL A 311 -9.15 -18.86 -0.46
N THR A 312 -8.02 -18.18 -0.38
CA THR A 312 -7.56 -17.45 0.79
C THR A 312 -6.89 -16.16 0.36
N TYR A 313 -6.65 -15.26 1.31
CA TYR A 313 -6.12 -13.93 1.03
C TYR A 313 -5.02 -13.60 2.02
N TYR A 314 -3.96 -12.93 1.57
CA TYR A 314 -2.88 -12.47 2.41
C TYR A 314 -2.31 -11.16 1.87
N GLY A 315 -2.19 -10.15 2.72
CA GLY A 315 -1.74 -8.83 2.31
C GLY A 315 -1.45 -7.93 3.49
N LEU A 316 -1.43 -6.63 3.26
CA LEU A 316 -1.19 -5.64 4.29
C LEU A 316 -2.40 -5.46 5.22
N SER A 317 -2.10 -4.98 6.41
CA SER A 317 -3.08 -4.58 7.42
C SER A 317 -2.81 -3.14 7.86
N GLU A 318 -3.84 -2.44 8.29
CA GLU A 318 -3.65 -1.16 8.98
C GLU A 318 -3.14 -1.40 10.42
N LEU A 319 -2.24 -0.53 10.88
CA LEU A 319 -1.75 -0.59 12.26
C LEU A 319 -2.87 -0.33 13.28
N GLU A 320 -3.78 0.57 12.93
CA GLU A 320 -4.88 1.01 13.78
C GLU A 320 -6.19 0.38 13.33
N GLN A 321 -6.39 -0.86 13.72
CA GLN A 321 -7.60 -1.64 13.45
C GLN A 321 -8.14 -2.27 14.72
N ASN A 322 -9.45 -2.43 14.79
CA ASN A 322 -10.10 -3.25 15.81
C ASN A 322 -10.81 -4.42 15.12
N LEU A 323 -10.12 -5.56 15.02
CA LEU A 323 -10.59 -6.78 14.37
C LEU A 323 -11.25 -7.78 15.34
N ILE A 324 -11.79 -7.31 16.45
CA ILE A 324 -12.55 -8.15 17.39
C ILE A 324 -13.95 -8.36 16.83
N PRO A 325 -14.43 -9.62 16.64
CA PRO A 325 -15.78 -9.89 16.16
C PRO A 325 -16.86 -9.33 17.10
N PRO A 326 -18.09 -9.11 16.62
CA PRO A 326 -18.58 -9.36 15.27
C PRO A 326 -18.23 -8.28 14.24
N LEU A 327 -18.16 -6.97 14.60
CA LEU A 327 -17.80 -5.92 13.65
C LEU A 327 -16.34 -5.51 13.79
N ALA A 328 -15.55 -5.73 12.75
CA ALA A 328 -14.26 -5.09 12.58
C ALA A 328 -14.44 -3.63 12.20
N LEU A 329 -13.59 -2.76 12.75
CA LEU A 329 -13.47 -1.35 12.40
C LEU A 329 -12.06 -1.09 11.90
N SER A 330 -11.95 -0.60 10.68
CA SER A 330 -10.69 -0.12 10.10
C SER A 330 -10.88 1.30 9.60
N VAL A 331 -9.86 2.14 9.73
CA VAL A 331 -9.91 3.53 9.29
C VAL A 331 -8.63 3.88 8.55
N TYR A 332 -8.79 4.33 7.31
CA TYR A 332 -7.75 5.04 6.59
C TYR A 332 -7.98 6.55 6.71
N ALA A 333 -6.93 7.32 6.86
CA ALA A 333 -6.93 8.77 6.70
C ALA A 333 -5.54 9.24 6.29
N ASP A 334 -5.49 10.30 5.46
CA ASP A 334 -4.22 10.97 5.16
C ASP A 334 -3.56 11.41 6.47
N ASN A 335 -2.27 11.13 6.65
CA ASN A 335 -1.56 11.49 7.89
C ASN A 335 -1.00 12.92 7.86
N LYS A 336 -1.00 13.55 6.69
CA LYS A 336 -0.53 14.91 6.47
C LYS A 336 -1.34 15.59 5.38
N VAL A 337 -1.66 16.85 5.59
CA VAL A 337 -2.32 17.67 4.57
C VAL A 337 -1.31 18.06 3.48
N SER A 338 -1.65 17.79 2.24
CA SER A 338 -0.88 18.26 1.08
C SER A 338 -1.18 19.72 0.78
N ILE A 339 -0.26 20.39 0.10
CA ILE A 339 -0.42 21.79 -0.34
C ILE A 339 -0.26 21.82 -1.85
N SER A 340 -1.31 22.29 -2.55
CA SER A 340 -1.31 22.51 -4.00
C SER A 340 -1.70 23.95 -4.29
N ASN A 341 -1.00 24.59 -5.21
CA ASN A 341 -1.31 25.97 -5.62
C ASN A 341 -1.47 26.95 -4.43
N PHE A 342 -0.61 26.84 -3.43
CA PHE A 342 -0.63 27.64 -2.19
C PHE A 342 -1.91 27.52 -1.35
N ASN A 343 -2.64 26.42 -1.51
CA ASN A 343 -3.80 26.09 -0.70
C ASN A 343 -3.64 24.69 -0.12
N TYR A 344 -4.31 24.43 0.98
CA TYR A 344 -4.45 23.09 1.52
C TYR A 344 -5.35 22.26 0.61
N ASP A 345 -4.91 21.04 0.31
CA ASP A 345 -5.73 20.06 -0.38
C ASP A 345 -6.77 19.45 0.57
N ASP A 346 -7.79 18.82 0.02
CA ASP A 346 -8.74 18.02 0.79
C ASP A 346 -8.01 16.87 1.48
N ILE A 347 -8.47 16.53 2.68
CA ILE A 347 -8.04 15.35 3.43
C ILE A 347 -9.05 14.25 3.17
N ASN A 348 -8.57 13.11 2.70
CA ASN A 348 -9.40 11.94 2.49
C ASN A 348 -9.31 11.02 3.71
N ALA A 349 -10.44 10.50 4.12
CA ALA A 349 -10.53 9.41 5.08
C ALA A 349 -11.58 8.40 4.60
N ASN A 350 -11.44 7.16 5.04
CA ASN A 350 -12.40 6.11 4.75
C ASN A 350 -12.57 5.22 5.98
N VAL A 351 -13.81 4.91 6.31
CA VAL A 351 -14.15 3.97 7.38
C VAL A 351 -14.64 2.68 6.74
N TYR A 352 -14.07 1.56 7.19
CA TYR A 352 -14.46 0.22 6.76
C TYR A 352 -15.06 -0.53 7.94
N LEU A 353 -16.27 -1.05 7.74
CA LEU A 353 -17.00 -1.88 8.70
C LEU A 353 -17.20 -3.25 8.09
N ASP A 354 -16.62 -4.28 8.70
CA ASP A 354 -16.74 -5.66 8.24
C ASP A 354 -17.35 -6.53 9.35
N ASN A 355 -18.46 -7.20 9.07
CA ASN A 355 -18.95 -8.20 10.00
C ASN A 355 -18.20 -9.52 9.79
N ILE A 356 -17.19 -9.72 10.63
CA ILE A 356 -16.30 -10.90 10.65
C ILE A 356 -16.76 -11.97 11.65
N GLY A 357 -17.93 -11.77 12.27
CA GLY A 357 -18.54 -12.72 13.16
C GLY A 357 -19.55 -13.64 12.48
N ASP A 358 -20.17 -14.50 13.28
CA ASP A 358 -21.21 -15.46 12.87
C ASP A 358 -22.63 -15.00 13.19
N GLY A 359 -22.79 -13.81 13.76
CA GLY A 359 -24.07 -13.22 14.16
C GLY A 359 -24.26 -11.80 13.61
N ASP A 360 -25.51 -11.37 13.57
CA ASP A 360 -25.87 -10.02 13.16
C ASP A 360 -25.35 -8.98 14.18
N ALA A 361 -24.88 -7.84 13.69
CA ALA A 361 -24.71 -6.63 14.47
C ALA A 361 -25.89 -5.69 14.19
N THR A 362 -26.57 -5.25 15.22
CA THR A 362 -27.78 -4.42 15.11
C THR A 362 -27.57 -3.06 15.75
N ASP A 363 -28.42 -2.09 15.42
CA ASP A 363 -28.35 -0.71 15.93
C ASP A 363 -26.94 -0.11 15.74
N VAL A 364 -26.35 -0.33 14.57
CA VAL A 364 -24.98 0.09 14.28
C VAL A 364 -24.92 1.58 14.01
N SER A 365 -24.08 2.30 14.75
CA SER A 365 -23.83 3.74 14.57
C SER A 365 -22.34 4.01 14.56
N ILE A 366 -21.86 4.71 13.54
CA ILE A 366 -20.51 5.28 13.50
C ILE A 366 -20.61 6.80 13.59
N LYS A 367 -19.91 7.38 14.56
CA LYS A 367 -19.82 8.82 14.79
C LYS A 367 -18.37 9.26 14.60
N ILE A 368 -18.19 10.33 13.84
CA ILE A 368 -16.90 10.95 13.56
C ILE A 368 -16.84 12.31 14.25
N THR A 369 -15.72 12.60 14.92
CA THR A 369 -15.44 13.91 15.50
C THR A 369 -14.13 14.41 14.90
N ALA A 370 -14.13 15.66 14.41
CA ALA A 370 -12.97 16.31 13.83
C ALA A 370 -12.52 17.47 14.74
N ASP A 371 -11.22 17.55 14.97
CA ASP A 371 -10.55 18.66 15.66
C ASP A 371 -9.54 19.31 14.71
N ASN A 372 -9.57 20.64 14.58
CA ASN A 372 -8.81 21.44 13.62
C ASN A 372 -9.09 21.11 12.14
N LEU A 373 -10.18 20.41 11.85
CA LEU A 373 -10.67 20.09 10.51
C LEU A 373 -12.18 20.29 10.44
N GLU A 374 -12.69 20.60 9.28
CA GLU A 374 -14.12 20.70 8.99
C GLU A 374 -14.52 19.65 7.95
N PRO A 375 -15.73 19.06 8.08
CA PRO A 375 -16.23 18.19 7.04
C PRO A 375 -16.48 18.97 5.75
N LYS A 376 -15.99 18.47 4.63
CA LYS A 376 -16.30 19.06 3.33
C LYS A 376 -17.79 18.90 3.04
N TYR A 377 -18.38 19.87 2.34
CA TYR A 377 -19.79 19.80 1.95
C TYR A 377 -20.16 18.44 1.34
N GLY A 378 -21.22 17.81 1.85
CA GLY A 378 -21.64 16.47 1.47
C GLY A 378 -21.08 15.33 2.33
N THR A 379 -20.15 15.60 3.25
CA THR A 379 -19.62 14.61 4.19
C THR A 379 -20.49 14.56 5.45
N SER A 380 -21.07 13.40 5.73
CA SER A 380 -21.82 13.15 6.98
C SER A 380 -20.87 12.65 8.08
N LEU A 381 -21.01 13.18 9.28
CA LEU A 381 -20.25 12.77 10.46
C LEU A 381 -20.94 11.66 11.29
N THR A 382 -22.11 11.18 10.84
CA THR A 382 -22.81 10.09 11.50
C THR A 382 -23.47 9.19 10.45
N HIS A 383 -23.23 7.89 10.57
CA HIS A 383 -23.83 6.88 9.70
C HIS A 383 -24.46 5.79 10.56
N ASN A 384 -25.68 5.38 10.21
CA ASN A 384 -26.45 4.40 10.97
C ASN A 384 -26.91 3.27 10.06
N TYR A 385 -26.83 2.04 10.57
CA TYR A 385 -27.32 0.83 9.91
C TYR A 385 -28.17 0.05 10.90
N SER A 386 -29.36 -0.34 10.49
CA SER A 386 -30.25 -1.14 11.34
C SER A 386 -29.65 -2.52 11.64
N VAL A 387 -28.95 -3.10 10.66
CA VAL A 387 -28.30 -4.41 10.78
C VAL A 387 -27.14 -4.53 9.79
N ILE A 388 -26.03 -5.10 10.25
CA ILE A 388 -24.93 -5.59 9.40
C ILE A 388 -24.84 -7.10 9.60
N LYS A 389 -25.19 -7.86 8.57
CA LYS A 389 -25.19 -9.33 8.59
C LYS A 389 -23.77 -9.88 8.48
N PRO A 390 -23.51 -11.12 8.94
CA PRO A 390 -22.23 -11.81 8.75
C PRO A 390 -21.71 -11.71 7.31
N SER A 391 -20.39 -11.50 7.18
CA SER A 391 -19.66 -11.36 5.92
C SER A 391 -20.13 -10.16 5.04
N LYS A 392 -20.79 -9.16 5.63
CA LYS A 392 -21.10 -7.90 4.95
C LYS A 392 -20.12 -6.82 5.35
N SER A 393 -19.66 -6.08 4.33
CA SER A 393 -18.72 -4.98 4.44
C SER A 393 -19.36 -3.68 3.96
N TYR A 394 -18.99 -2.57 4.60
CA TYR A 394 -19.38 -1.22 4.21
C TYR A 394 -18.15 -0.32 4.19
N SER A 395 -18.08 0.53 3.18
CA SER A 395 -17.07 1.57 3.04
C SER A 395 -17.75 2.93 3.09
N ILE A 396 -17.22 3.83 3.92
CA ILE A 396 -17.76 5.18 4.16
C ILE A 396 -16.65 6.19 3.80
N PRO A 397 -16.67 6.72 2.57
CA PRO A 397 -15.71 7.76 2.18
C PRO A 397 -16.06 9.08 2.84
N LEU A 398 -15.04 9.76 3.36
CA LEU A 398 -15.12 11.02 4.06
C LEU A 398 -14.13 12.01 3.47
N LYS A 399 -14.48 13.27 3.45
CA LYS A 399 -13.58 14.35 3.04
C LYS A 399 -13.61 15.49 4.04
N PHE A 400 -12.43 16.00 4.39
CA PHE A 400 -12.27 17.12 5.31
C PHE A 400 -11.46 18.22 4.65
N ILE A 401 -11.61 19.42 5.17
CA ILE A 401 -10.86 20.61 4.77
C ILE A 401 -10.22 21.25 6.01
N VAL A 402 -9.11 21.93 5.79
CA VAL A 402 -8.55 22.83 6.80
C VAL A 402 -9.38 24.12 6.80
N PRO A 403 -9.88 24.60 7.96
CA PRO A 403 -10.61 25.85 8.04
C PRO A 403 -9.85 27.02 7.41
N THR A 404 -10.53 27.85 6.61
CA THR A 404 -9.89 28.91 5.81
C THR A 404 -9.28 30.05 6.64
N ASP A 405 -9.74 30.22 7.86
CA ASP A 405 -9.25 31.21 8.82
C ASP A 405 -8.10 30.69 9.69
N SER A 406 -7.72 29.44 9.52
CA SER A 406 -6.61 28.81 10.24
C SER A 406 -5.28 29.47 9.87
N LYS A 407 -4.78 30.35 10.75
CA LYS A 407 -3.48 31.00 10.62
C LYS A 407 -2.47 30.32 11.56
N HIS A 408 -1.55 29.54 10.98
CA HIS A 408 -0.54 28.85 11.76
C HIS A 408 0.86 29.38 11.44
N ASN A 409 1.63 29.66 12.50
CA ASN A 409 3.05 30.01 12.38
C ASN A 409 3.97 28.79 12.42
N SER A 410 3.44 27.62 12.69
CA SER A 410 4.12 26.30 12.75
C SER A 410 3.17 25.23 12.26
N ASP A 411 3.68 24.05 12.00
CA ASP A 411 2.84 22.87 11.77
C ASP A 411 1.96 22.61 12.99
N ILE A 412 0.72 22.23 12.78
CA ILE A 412 -0.24 21.86 13.84
C ILE A 412 -0.76 20.46 13.61
N ASN A 413 -1.26 19.85 14.67
CA ASN A 413 -1.92 18.56 14.60
C ASN A 413 -3.45 18.74 14.57
N ALA A 414 -4.08 18.06 13.63
CA ALA A 414 -5.51 17.82 13.59
C ALA A 414 -5.80 16.39 14.04
N LYS A 415 -7.05 16.13 14.39
CA LYS A 415 -7.47 14.85 14.93
C LYS A 415 -8.83 14.44 14.36
N LEU A 416 -8.94 13.19 13.96
CA LEU A 416 -10.21 12.54 13.65
C LEU A 416 -10.44 11.38 14.63
N ASP A 417 -11.51 11.44 15.39
CA ASP A 417 -11.94 10.37 16.28
C ASP A 417 -13.14 9.65 15.67
N PHE A 418 -13.06 8.33 15.57
CA PHE A 418 -14.09 7.45 15.05
C PHE A 418 -14.62 6.57 16.18
N GLU A 419 -15.91 6.66 16.46
CA GLU A 419 -16.59 5.86 17.47
C GLU A 419 -17.67 5.00 16.81
N LEU A 420 -17.48 3.69 16.80
CA LEU A 420 -18.45 2.69 16.37
C LEU A 420 -19.18 2.14 17.60
N SER A 421 -20.50 2.17 17.58
CA SER A 421 -21.37 1.56 18.59
C SER A 421 -22.36 0.62 17.91
N TYR A 422 -22.59 -0.56 18.47
CA TYR A 422 -23.53 -1.55 17.95
C TYR A 422 -23.96 -2.54 19.02
N LYS A 423 -25.08 -3.26 18.77
CA LYS A 423 -25.52 -4.36 19.60
C LYS A 423 -25.19 -5.70 18.96
N VAL A 424 -24.67 -6.62 19.76
CA VAL A 424 -24.45 -8.01 19.38
C VAL A 424 -25.78 -8.76 19.46
N ALA A 425 -26.34 -9.20 18.33
CA ALA A 425 -27.66 -9.80 18.29
C ALA A 425 -27.81 -11.05 19.16
N LYS A 426 -26.74 -11.85 19.33
CA LYS A 426 -26.74 -13.07 20.16
C LYS A 426 -26.86 -12.80 21.66
N THR A 427 -26.24 -11.75 22.18
CA THR A 427 -26.16 -11.45 23.62
C THR A 427 -27.02 -10.26 24.01
N GLY A 428 -27.33 -9.35 23.08
CA GLY A 428 -27.98 -8.08 23.32
C GLY A 428 -27.03 -7.01 23.90
N ASP A 429 -25.75 -7.32 24.09
CA ASP A 429 -24.77 -6.41 24.64
C ASP A 429 -24.47 -5.29 23.64
N THR A 430 -24.20 -4.10 24.18
CA THR A 430 -23.71 -2.96 23.39
C THR A 430 -22.19 -2.93 23.43
N GLU A 431 -21.59 -2.96 22.26
CA GLU A 431 -20.16 -2.84 22.06
C GLU A 431 -19.80 -1.46 21.52
N VAL A 432 -18.65 -0.93 21.94
CA VAL A 432 -18.12 0.34 21.45
C VAL A 432 -16.66 0.18 21.07
N LYS A 433 -16.30 0.61 19.85
CA LYS A 433 -14.94 0.62 19.35
C LYS A 433 -14.52 2.04 18.97
N ARG A 434 -13.26 2.37 19.21
CA ARG A 434 -12.71 3.70 18.92
C ARG A 434 -11.39 3.59 18.19
N ILE A 435 -11.22 4.44 17.19
CA ILE A 435 -9.94 4.67 16.49
C ILE A 435 -9.74 6.18 16.39
N THR A 436 -8.50 6.61 16.58
CA THR A 436 -8.09 8.01 16.43
C THR A 436 -7.02 8.11 15.35
N LYS A 437 -7.18 9.07 14.43
CA LYS A 437 -6.16 9.43 13.44
C LYS A 437 -5.64 10.83 13.73
N ASN A 438 -4.32 10.98 13.78
CA ASN A 438 -3.64 12.26 13.90
C ASN A 438 -3.14 12.68 12.52
N ILE A 439 -3.41 13.94 12.16
CA ILE A 439 -3.11 14.48 10.83
C ILE A 439 -2.29 15.74 11.01
N THR A 440 -1.13 15.81 10.37
CA THR A 440 -0.29 17.01 10.42
C THR A 440 -0.78 18.01 9.38
N ILE A 441 -1.14 19.22 9.81
CA ILE A 441 -1.39 20.35 8.94
C ILE A 441 -0.09 21.18 8.87
N PRO A 442 0.63 21.15 7.75
CA PRO A 442 1.88 21.88 7.62
C PRO A 442 1.62 23.38 7.57
N LYS A 443 2.58 24.16 8.04
CA LYS A 443 2.55 25.63 7.89
C LYS A 443 2.42 25.97 6.41
N LEU A 444 1.39 26.73 6.07
CA LEU A 444 1.25 27.28 4.71
C LEU A 444 2.22 28.45 4.54
N LYS A 445 3.30 28.22 3.83
CA LYS A 445 4.22 29.26 3.44
C LYS A 445 3.60 30.02 2.27
N ARG A 446 3.09 31.21 2.51
CA ARG A 446 2.65 32.12 1.45
C ARG A 446 3.86 32.92 0.98
N ALA A 447 4.27 32.75 -0.26
CA ALA A 447 5.21 33.67 -0.87
C ALA A 447 4.49 35.01 -1.06
N VAL A 448 4.96 36.04 -0.39
CA VAL A 448 4.59 37.42 -0.73
C VAL A 448 5.44 37.78 -1.92
N VAL A 449 4.90 37.67 -3.11
CA VAL A 449 5.53 38.25 -4.29
C VAL A 449 5.22 39.73 -4.24
N VAL A 450 6.15 40.50 -3.72
CA VAL A 450 6.13 41.95 -3.94
C VAL A 450 6.57 42.14 -5.39
N VAL A 451 5.62 42.42 -6.28
CA VAL A 451 5.93 42.93 -7.61
C VAL A 451 6.07 44.42 -7.45
N PRO A 452 7.29 44.97 -7.30
CA PRO A 452 7.48 46.41 -7.36
C PRO A 452 7.07 46.84 -8.76
N GLY A 453 6.50 48.05 -8.86
CA GLY A 453 6.40 48.71 -10.17
C GLY A 453 7.76 48.59 -10.87
N ILE A 454 7.75 48.44 -12.19
CA ILE A 454 8.96 48.28 -13.00
C ILE A 454 10.03 49.25 -12.49
N MET A 455 11.16 48.70 -11.97
CA MET A 455 12.30 49.44 -11.41
C MET A 455 12.14 50.09 -10.01
N GLY A 456 11.21 49.64 -9.18
CA GLY A 456 10.96 50.25 -7.87
C GLY A 456 11.84 49.75 -6.71
N ILE A 457 12.52 48.61 -6.79
CA ILE A 457 13.35 48.04 -5.70
C ILE A 457 14.53 47.31 -6.30
N ASP A 458 15.73 47.53 -5.77
CA ASP A 458 16.91 46.74 -6.04
C ASP A 458 16.94 45.53 -5.06
N LEU A 459 17.19 44.32 -5.58
CA LEU A 459 17.35 43.10 -4.79
C LEU A 459 18.77 42.56 -4.96
N ALA A 460 19.38 42.16 -3.86
CA ALA A 460 20.69 41.51 -3.84
C ALA A 460 20.65 40.16 -3.11
N LYS A 461 21.61 39.30 -3.42
CA LYS A 461 21.82 38.04 -2.74
C LYS A 461 22.41 38.28 -1.35
N THR A 462 21.85 37.64 -0.34
CA THR A 462 22.36 37.68 1.04
C THR A 462 23.79 37.12 1.16
N SER A 463 24.17 36.21 0.25
CA SER A 463 25.46 35.52 0.33
C SER A 463 26.67 36.34 -0.09
N ASN A 464 26.50 37.37 -0.97
CA ASN A 464 27.62 38.08 -1.58
C ASN A 464 27.30 39.51 -2.02
N ASP A 465 26.13 40.05 -1.63
CA ASP A 465 25.64 41.41 -2.00
C ASP A 465 25.53 41.65 -3.52
N GLU A 466 25.54 40.58 -4.32
CA GLU A 466 25.38 40.68 -5.76
C GLU A 466 23.96 41.14 -6.12
N SER A 467 23.82 42.25 -6.80
CA SER A 467 22.52 42.73 -7.28
C SER A 467 21.98 41.80 -8.35
N VAL A 468 20.78 41.30 -8.12
CA VAL A 468 20.07 40.38 -9.05
C VAL A 468 18.89 41.02 -9.73
N TRP A 469 18.38 42.15 -9.20
CA TRP A 469 17.26 42.89 -9.74
C TRP A 469 17.36 44.37 -9.32
N GLY A 470 17.00 45.30 -10.21
CA GLY A 470 16.96 46.69 -9.83
C GLY A 470 17.09 47.69 -10.98
N SER A 471 17.47 48.92 -10.62
CA SER A 471 17.57 50.10 -11.51
C SER A 471 18.57 49.93 -12.65
N TRP A 472 19.46 48.91 -12.59
CA TRP A 472 20.40 48.59 -13.65
C TRP A 472 19.77 47.80 -14.83
N ILE A 473 18.50 47.36 -14.70
CA ILE A 473 17.75 46.68 -15.77
C ILE A 473 17.19 47.78 -16.70
N GLU A 474 17.99 48.17 -17.65
CA GLU A 474 17.59 49.11 -18.71
C GLU A 474 16.99 48.38 -19.92
N GLN A 475 16.46 49.16 -20.91
CA GLN A 475 16.05 48.54 -22.17
C GLN A 475 17.24 47.84 -22.82
N PRO A 476 17.09 46.56 -23.17
CA PRO A 476 18.20 45.77 -23.72
C PRO A 476 18.64 46.38 -25.05
N SER A 477 19.91 46.76 -25.13
CA SER A 477 20.53 47.32 -26.32
C SER A 477 21.27 46.27 -27.14
N ASN A 478 21.57 45.12 -26.54
CA ASN A 478 22.31 44.04 -27.14
C ASN A 478 21.93 42.67 -26.52
N PHE A 479 22.47 41.58 -27.07
CA PHE A 479 22.15 40.20 -26.62
C PHE A 479 22.62 39.94 -25.19
N ASP A 480 23.71 40.54 -24.74
CA ASP A 480 24.24 40.33 -23.38
C ASP A 480 23.33 41.00 -22.35
N ASP A 481 22.68 42.11 -22.65
CA ASP A 481 21.68 42.73 -21.79
C ASP A 481 20.45 41.81 -21.66
N VAL A 482 19.98 41.22 -22.74
CA VAL A 482 18.88 40.24 -22.73
C VAL A 482 19.25 39.05 -21.83
N LYS A 483 20.49 38.58 -21.89
CA LYS A 483 20.99 37.48 -21.06
C LYS A 483 21.05 37.85 -19.58
N LYS A 484 21.46 39.09 -19.25
CA LYS A 484 21.44 39.57 -17.85
C LYS A 484 20.03 39.63 -17.31
N ILE A 485 19.07 40.16 -18.07
CA ILE A 485 17.67 40.23 -17.70
C ILE A 485 17.12 38.81 -17.50
N HIS A 486 17.42 37.87 -18.39
CA HIS A 486 17.02 36.48 -18.26
C HIS A 486 17.57 35.86 -16.96
N ASN A 487 18.84 36.08 -16.64
CA ASN A 487 19.47 35.57 -15.42
C ASN A 487 18.85 36.17 -14.16
N ALA A 488 18.48 37.46 -14.19
CA ALA A 488 17.74 38.12 -13.11
C ALA A 488 16.41 37.42 -12.84
N PHE A 489 15.62 37.18 -13.87
CA PHE A 489 14.36 36.42 -13.74
C PHE A 489 14.57 35.00 -13.22
N GLN A 490 15.64 34.29 -13.63
CA GLN A 490 15.98 32.98 -13.11
C GLN A 490 16.32 33.00 -11.61
N SER A 491 16.97 34.08 -11.15
CA SER A 491 17.30 34.28 -9.73
C SER A 491 16.06 34.57 -8.86
N LEU A 492 14.98 35.08 -9.45
CA LEU A 492 13.71 35.34 -8.74
C LEU A 492 12.78 34.09 -8.70
N LYS A 493 13.17 32.98 -9.30
CA LYS A 493 12.37 31.75 -9.26
C LYS A 493 12.22 31.23 -7.85
N CYS A 494 11.00 30.86 -7.52
CA CYS A 494 10.66 30.07 -6.36
C CYS A 494 10.44 28.60 -6.76
N ASP A 495 10.62 27.69 -5.82
CA ASP A 495 10.16 26.32 -5.96
C ASP A 495 8.62 26.23 -5.95
N TYR A 496 8.09 25.02 -6.14
CA TYR A 496 6.64 24.76 -6.11
C TYR A 496 5.97 25.21 -4.81
N TYR A 497 6.71 25.25 -3.70
CA TYR A 497 6.23 25.68 -2.38
C TYR A 497 6.43 27.17 -2.11
N GLY A 498 6.92 27.94 -3.09
CA GLY A 498 7.16 29.38 -2.97
C GLY A 498 8.46 29.72 -2.22
N ASN A 499 9.36 28.77 -2.01
CA ASN A 499 10.67 29.07 -1.45
C ASN A 499 11.58 29.64 -2.55
N SER A 500 12.26 30.73 -2.26
CA SER A 500 13.30 31.22 -3.16
C SER A 500 14.49 30.28 -3.18
N ASN A 501 15.02 30.00 -4.37
CA ASN A 501 16.25 29.19 -4.53
C ASN A 501 17.50 29.91 -4.02
N ILE A 502 17.41 31.22 -3.81
CA ILE A 502 18.45 32.05 -3.23
C ILE A 502 17.84 33.04 -2.24
N GLU A 503 18.54 33.34 -1.19
CA GLU A 503 18.12 34.32 -0.21
C GLU A 503 18.39 35.72 -0.74
N LEU A 504 17.34 36.57 -0.84
CA LEU A 504 17.37 37.90 -1.39
C LEU A 504 16.95 38.94 -0.33
N TYR A 505 17.56 40.11 -0.41
CA TYR A 505 17.15 41.23 0.42
C TYR A 505 17.07 42.52 -0.41
N PRO A 506 16.24 43.50 -0.02
CA PRO A 506 16.14 44.81 -0.67
C PRO A 506 17.36 45.68 -0.31
N VAL A 507 18.03 46.24 -1.31
CA VAL A 507 19.24 47.04 -1.13
C VAL A 507 18.93 48.52 -0.86
N ASN A 508 17.83 49.04 -1.40
CA ASN A 508 17.44 50.45 -1.25
C ASN A 508 16.16 50.58 -0.43
N ASN A 509 16.19 51.47 0.55
CA ASN A 509 15.08 51.81 1.45
C ASN A 509 13.88 52.38 0.71
N LEU A 510 13.08 51.54 0.11
CA LEU A 510 11.68 51.90 -0.07
C LEU A 510 10.97 51.71 1.27
N SER A 511 10.34 52.75 1.75
CA SER A 511 9.75 52.82 3.07
C SER A 511 8.90 51.59 3.36
N LEU A 512 9.13 50.97 4.51
CA LEU A 512 8.43 49.83 5.10
C LEU A 512 6.91 50.04 5.29
N ILE A 513 6.33 51.08 4.73
CA ILE A 513 4.90 51.46 4.86
C ILE A 513 3.98 50.41 4.21
N HIS A 514 4.49 49.52 3.35
CA HIS A 514 3.67 48.56 2.60
C HIS A 514 3.86 47.12 3.00
N ILE A 515 4.64 46.79 4.04
CA ILE A 515 4.88 45.42 4.52
C ILE A 515 4.02 45.07 5.75
N SER A 516 3.26 46.02 6.28
CA SER A 516 2.50 45.81 7.51
C SER A 516 1.03 45.48 7.29
N GLU A 517 0.66 44.63 6.40
CA GLU A 517 -0.56 43.78 6.51
C GLU A 517 -0.79 42.96 5.24
N PRO A 518 -0.81 41.64 5.32
CA PRO A 518 -1.33 40.81 4.26
C PRO A 518 -2.87 40.72 4.38
N THR A 519 -3.53 41.85 4.59
CA THR A 519 -4.99 41.89 4.67
C THR A 519 -5.55 42.60 3.45
N ARG A 520 -6.34 41.83 2.66
CA ARG A 520 -7.22 42.25 1.59
C ARG A 520 -6.57 42.52 0.20
N LEU A 521 -6.06 41.47 -0.43
CA LEU A 521 -6.07 41.37 -1.89
C LEU A 521 -6.85 40.14 -2.38
N GLY A 522 -7.93 39.87 -1.70
CA GLY A 522 -8.91 38.86 -2.10
C GLY A 522 -10.23 39.48 -2.50
N MET A 523 -10.23 40.55 -3.31
CA MET A 523 -11.42 41.04 -4.00
C MET A 523 -11.01 41.90 -5.18
N ILE A 524 -10.64 41.27 -6.28
CA ILE A 524 -11.03 41.75 -7.62
C ILE A 524 -11.36 40.49 -8.41
N SER A 525 -12.62 40.35 -8.75
CA SER A 525 -13.40 39.42 -9.56
C SER A 525 -12.65 38.59 -10.59
#